data_d90682be8f047ede7519490cf5e2f114
#
_entry.id   d90682be8f047ede7519490cf5e2f114
#
_cell.length_a   1.000
_cell.length_b   1.000
_cell.length_c   1.000
_cell.angle_alpha   90.00
_cell.angle_beta   90.00
_cell.angle_gamma   90.00
#
_symmetry.space_group_name_H-M   'P 1'
#
loop_
_entity.id
_entity.type
_entity.pdbx_description
1 polymer ?
#
loop_
_entity_poly.entity_id
_entity_poly.type
_entity_poly.pdbx_seq_one_letter_code
_entity_poly.pdbx_strand_id
1 'polypeptide(L)'
;RFLNVECATENERTVQMAFGLSSMTGLRLGDMQHLRWGNIKLIDGVLTICIIQRKTKRPATIPLNDMALSFLPPREEDNPESLVFRLVKKSDNISKYVRRIKDKAGIEKDFTYHSSRHTTATLAISAGADISSVKEVLGHSSVTSTEVYAKVNLEKKIEAVSLFDGVFL
;
A
#
# COMPACT_ATOMS: atom_id res chain seq x y z
N ARG A 1 11.36 -10.08 0.09
CA ARG A 1 11.20 -11.53 -0.18
C ARG A 1 9.86 -11.84 -0.84
N PHE A 2 8.71 -11.54 -0.26
CA PHE A 2 7.36 -11.84 -0.79
C PHE A 2 7.18 -11.39 -2.26
N LEU A 3 7.59 -10.16 -2.59
CA LEU A 3 7.43 -9.56 -3.92
C LEU A 3 8.40 -10.12 -4.97
N ASN A 4 9.42 -10.89 -4.56
CA ASN A 4 10.43 -11.46 -5.45
C ASN A 4 10.26 -12.96 -5.67
N VAL A 5 9.17 -13.56 -5.16
CA VAL A 5 8.85 -14.97 -5.37
C VAL A 5 8.31 -15.19 -6.76
N GLU A 6 8.80 -16.21 -7.43
CA GLU A 6 8.24 -16.68 -8.68
C GLU A 6 6.85 -17.31 -8.43
N CYS A 7 5.84 -16.75 -9.06
CA CYS A 7 4.46 -17.20 -8.93
C CYS A 7 4.17 -18.33 -9.90
N ALA A 8 3.56 -19.42 -9.42
CA ALA A 8 3.23 -20.58 -10.25
C ALA A 8 1.97 -20.38 -11.10
N THR A 9 1.10 -19.43 -10.73
CA THR A 9 -0.17 -19.17 -11.41
C THR A 9 -0.39 -17.68 -11.60
N GLU A 10 -1.19 -17.33 -12.61
CA GLU A 10 -1.58 -15.94 -12.85
C GLU A 10 -2.33 -15.33 -11.66
N ASN A 11 -3.14 -16.09 -10.96
CA ASN A 11 -3.81 -15.61 -9.75
C ASN A 11 -2.81 -15.27 -8.63
N GLU A 12 -1.77 -16.08 -8.44
CA GLU A 12 -0.71 -15.76 -7.47
C GLU A 12 0.00 -14.47 -7.87
N ARG A 13 0.35 -14.32 -9.15
CA ARG A 13 1.00 -13.12 -9.68
C ARG A 13 0.12 -11.88 -9.50
N THR A 14 -1.15 -11.97 -9.85
CA THR A 14 -2.11 -10.86 -9.68
C THR A 14 -2.23 -10.45 -8.21
N VAL A 15 -2.31 -11.41 -7.29
CA VAL A 15 -2.35 -11.13 -5.84
C VAL A 15 -1.04 -10.51 -5.36
N GLN A 16 0.10 -10.99 -5.84
CA GLN A 16 1.41 -10.45 -5.48
C GLN A 16 1.56 -8.99 -5.93
N MET A 17 1.22 -8.69 -7.18
CA MET A 17 1.26 -7.32 -7.74
C MET A 17 0.31 -6.38 -6.98
N ALA A 18 -0.94 -6.82 -6.76
CA ALA A 18 -1.91 -6.06 -5.99
C ALA A 18 -1.46 -5.81 -4.54
N PHE A 19 -0.81 -6.79 -3.90
CA PHE A 19 -0.19 -6.63 -2.58
C PHE A 19 0.94 -5.60 -2.62
N GLY A 20 1.78 -5.63 -3.65
CA GLY A 20 2.85 -4.65 -3.87
C GLY A 20 2.30 -3.23 -3.97
N LEU A 21 1.32 -3.01 -4.85
CA LEU A 21 0.66 -1.71 -4.99
C LEU A 21 -0.02 -1.27 -3.69
N SER A 22 -0.71 -2.18 -2.98
CA SER A 22 -1.28 -1.90 -1.66
C SER A 22 -0.22 -1.48 -0.63
N SER A 23 0.98 -2.06 -0.70
CA SER A 23 2.09 -1.71 0.22
C SER A 23 2.66 -0.33 -0.04
N MET A 24 2.51 0.20 -1.27
CA MET A 24 2.95 1.56 -1.63
C MET A 24 1.84 2.60 -1.43
N THR A 25 0.59 2.22 -1.61
CA THR A 25 -0.55 3.16 -1.64
C THR A 25 -1.41 3.12 -0.38
N GLY A 26 -1.29 2.07 0.42
CA GLY A 26 -2.16 1.85 1.58
C GLY A 26 -3.60 1.48 1.24
N LEU A 27 -3.94 1.19 -0.01
CA LEU A 27 -5.29 0.80 -0.41
C LEU A 27 -5.72 -0.51 0.26
N ARG A 28 -6.98 -0.58 0.66
CA ARG A 28 -7.57 -1.81 1.21
C ARG A 28 -7.86 -2.82 0.11
N LEU A 29 -7.88 -4.10 0.45
CA LEU A 29 -8.24 -5.17 -0.49
C LEU A 29 -9.53 -4.89 -1.25
N GLY A 30 -10.58 -4.42 -0.56
CA GLY A 30 -11.84 -4.10 -1.19
C GLY A 30 -11.76 -2.95 -2.20
N ASP A 31 -10.86 -1.98 -1.99
CA ASP A 31 -10.61 -0.91 -2.94
C ASP A 31 -9.81 -1.44 -4.14
N MET A 32 -8.79 -2.29 -3.89
CA MET A 32 -8.01 -2.94 -4.94
C MET A 32 -8.84 -3.85 -5.86
N GLN A 33 -9.80 -4.59 -5.30
CA GLN A 33 -10.72 -5.44 -6.07
C GLN A 33 -11.64 -4.67 -7.03
N HIS A 34 -11.78 -3.36 -6.82
CA HIS A 34 -12.66 -2.51 -7.60
C HIS A 34 -11.92 -1.35 -8.29
N LEU A 35 -10.59 -1.34 -8.17
CA LEU A 35 -9.76 -0.33 -8.83
C LEU A 35 -9.85 -0.50 -10.35
N ARG A 36 -10.24 0.58 -11.03
CA ARG A 36 -10.39 0.64 -12.50
C ARG A 36 -9.30 1.52 -13.09
N TRP A 37 -8.98 1.30 -14.34
CA TRP A 37 -8.03 2.14 -15.06
C TRP A 37 -8.47 3.62 -15.10
N GLY A 38 -9.76 3.90 -15.19
CA GLY A 38 -10.31 5.26 -15.10
C GLY A 38 -10.12 5.95 -13.75
N ASN A 39 -9.74 5.21 -12.70
CA ASN A 39 -9.37 5.79 -11.42
C ASN A 39 -7.91 6.29 -11.38
N ILE A 40 -7.08 5.91 -12.33
CA ILE A 40 -5.69 6.34 -12.44
C ILE A 40 -5.65 7.51 -13.41
N LYS A 41 -5.34 8.70 -12.90
CA LYS A 41 -5.37 9.96 -13.65
C LYS A 41 -4.01 10.63 -13.61
N LEU A 42 -3.68 11.35 -14.66
CA LEU A 42 -2.52 12.24 -14.67
C LEU A 42 -2.94 13.59 -14.05
N ILE A 43 -2.36 13.94 -12.91
CA ILE A 43 -2.59 15.20 -12.20
C ILE A 43 -1.24 15.88 -12.02
N ASP A 44 -1.08 17.07 -12.56
CA ASP A 44 0.18 17.84 -12.51
C ASP A 44 1.42 17.03 -12.92
N GLY A 45 1.26 16.17 -13.93
CA GLY A 45 2.34 15.31 -14.43
C GLY A 45 2.58 14.03 -13.63
N VAL A 46 1.81 13.78 -12.57
CA VAL A 46 1.95 12.59 -11.70
C VAL A 46 0.74 11.66 -11.86
N LEU A 47 0.99 10.39 -12.17
CA LEU A 47 -0.07 9.37 -12.15
C LEU A 47 -0.58 9.19 -10.73
N THR A 48 -1.89 9.33 -10.57
CA THR A 48 -2.54 9.44 -9.27
C THR A 48 -3.80 8.59 -9.23
N ILE A 49 -3.97 7.77 -8.21
CA ILE A 49 -5.21 7.03 -7.95
C ILE A 49 -6.23 7.97 -7.29
N CYS A 50 -7.39 8.14 -7.92
CA CYS A 50 -8.51 8.94 -7.44
C CYS A 50 -9.74 8.04 -7.24
N ILE A 51 -10.10 7.74 -6.00
CA ILE A 51 -11.22 6.85 -5.65
C ILE A 51 -12.04 7.39 -4.48
N ILE A 52 -13.26 6.88 -4.36
CA ILE A 52 -14.02 6.92 -3.10
C ILE A 52 -13.80 5.58 -2.38
N GLN A 53 -13.13 5.62 -1.24
CA GLN A 53 -12.84 4.41 -0.45
C GLN A 53 -14.13 3.69 -0.06
N ARG A 54 -14.22 2.39 -0.33
CA ARG A 54 -15.45 1.62 -0.13
C ARG A 54 -15.89 1.53 1.34
N LYS A 55 -14.93 1.37 2.25
CA LYS A 55 -15.19 1.22 3.69
C LYS A 55 -15.56 2.54 4.37
N THR A 56 -14.81 3.60 4.09
CA THR A 56 -14.94 4.89 4.79
C THR A 56 -15.82 5.91 4.06
N LYS A 57 -16.15 5.63 2.78
CA LYS A 57 -16.87 6.54 1.87
C LYS A 57 -16.19 7.90 1.69
N ARG A 58 -14.89 7.98 1.96
CA ARG A 58 -14.11 9.22 1.81
C ARG A 58 -13.35 9.20 0.49
N PRO A 59 -13.18 10.36 -0.15
CA PRO A 59 -12.28 10.48 -1.30
C PRO A 59 -10.84 10.18 -0.85
N ALA A 60 -10.08 9.58 -1.75
CA ALA A 60 -8.65 9.38 -1.60
C ALA A 60 -7.96 9.71 -2.91
N THR A 61 -6.91 10.52 -2.83
CA THR A 61 -6.06 10.93 -3.94
C THR A 61 -4.65 10.49 -3.57
N ILE A 62 -4.11 9.50 -4.27
CA ILE A 62 -2.85 8.85 -3.90
C ILE A 62 -1.90 8.90 -5.10
N PRO A 63 -0.87 9.77 -5.07
CA PRO A 63 0.16 9.80 -6.10
C PRO A 63 0.94 8.49 -6.16
N LEU A 64 1.31 8.06 -7.36
CA LEU A 64 2.09 6.85 -7.59
C LEU A 64 3.55 7.20 -7.85
N ASN A 65 4.44 6.63 -7.05
CA ASN A 65 5.88 6.66 -7.30
C ASN A 65 6.29 5.52 -8.26
N ASP A 66 7.52 5.52 -8.73
CA ASP A 66 8.04 4.52 -9.68
C ASP A 66 7.86 3.08 -9.17
N MET A 67 8.06 2.86 -7.88
CA MET A 67 7.86 1.55 -7.27
C MET A 67 6.38 1.12 -7.33
N ALA A 68 5.45 2.02 -7.06
CA ALA A 68 4.01 1.75 -7.18
C ALA A 68 3.63 1.45 -8.64
N LEU A 69 4.20 2.22 -9.58
CA LEU A 69 3.98 2.02 -11.02
C LEU A 69 4.46 0.65 -11.48
N SER A 70 5.57 0.14 -10.95
CA SER A 70 6.11 -1.18 -11.30
C SER A 70 5.19 -2.35 -10.92
N PHE A 71 4.22 -2.13 -10.04
CA PHE A 71 3.21 -3.13 -9.66
C PHE A 71 1.92 -3.04 -10.48
N LEU A 72 1.79 -2.06 -11.38
CA LEU A 72 0.64 -2.04 -12.28
C LEU A 72 0.82 -3.08 -13.38
N PRO A 73 -0.21 -3.90 -13.66
CA PRO A 73 -0.15 -4.80 -14.80
C PRO A 73 -0.17 -4.01 -16.12
N PRO A 74 0.25 -4.61 -17.23
CA PRO A 74 0.04 -4.03 -18.55
C PRO A 74 -1.45 -3.73 -18.77
N ARG A 75 -1.75 -2.57 -19.36
CA ARG A 75 -3.12 -2.23 -19.76
C ARG A 75 -3.43 -2.90 -21.09
N GLU A 76 -4.26 -3.93 -21.06
CA GLU A 76 -4.61 -4.74 -22.23
C GLU A 76 -5.62 -4.04 -23.13
N GLU A 77 -6.52 -3.22 -22.56
CA GLU A 77 -7.62 -2.57 -23.26
C GLU A 77 -7.67 -1.09 -22.93
N ASP A 78 -7.98 -0.25 -23.93
CA ASP A 78 -8.23 1.17 -23.68
C ASP A 78 -9.67 1.42 -23.19
N ASN A 79 -10.06 0.69 -22.13
CA ASN A 79 -11.34 0.82 -21.47
C ASN A 79 -11.12 1.31 -20.03
N PRO A 80 -11.55 2.53 -19.69
CA PRO A 80 -11.39 3.08 -18.33
C PRO A 80 -12.20 2.30 -17.27
N GLU A 81 -13.23 1.56 -17.67
CA GLU A 81 -14.06 0.75 -16.78
C GLU A 81 -13.44 -0.61 -16.46
N SER A 82 -12.41 -1.04 -17.18
CA SER A 82 -11.71 -2.29 -16.92
C SER A 82 -11.01 -2.26 -15.58
N LEU A 83 -11.03 -3.38 -14.86
CA LEU A 83 -10.32 -3.54 -13.59
C LEU A 83 -8.81 -3.55 -13.82
N VAL A 84 -8.08 -2.86 -12.94
CA VAL A 84 -6.61 -2.90 -12.93
C VAL A 84 -6.13 -4.30 -12.55
N PHE A 85 -6.79 -4.94 -11.56
CA PHE A 85 -6.49 -6.31 -11.14
C PHE A 85 -7.74 -7.18 -11.22
N ARG A 86 -7.66 -8.30 -11.93
CA ARG A 86 -8.71 -9.31 -11.95
C ARG A 86 -8.60 -10.24 -10.73
N LEU A 87 -8.71 -9.64 -9.54
CA LEU A 87 -8.64 -10.39 -8.29
C LEU A 87 -9.87 -11.28 -8.08
N VAL A 88 -9.64 -12.46 -7.52
CA VAL A 88 -10.75 -13.35 -7.12
C VAL A 88 -11.65 -12.66 -6.10
N LYS A 89 -12.97 -12.83 -6.23
CA LYS A 89 -13.96 -12.09 -5.42
C LYS A 89 -13.92 -12.45 -3.92
N LYS A 90 -13.68 -13.75 -3.60
CA LYS A 90 -13.69 -14.22 -2.21
C LYS A 90 -12.35 -13.93 -1.52
N SER A 91 -12.39 -13.20 -0.42
CA SER A 91 -11.22 -12.84 0.41
C SER A 91 -10.43 -14.06 0.90
N ASP A 92 -11.12 -15.17 1.21
CA ASP A 92 -10.49 -16.41 1.67
C ASP A 92 -9.56 -17.02 0.62
N ASN A 93 -9.92 -16.90 -0.66
CA ASN A 93 -9.07 -17.35 -1.75
C ASN A 93 -7.83 -16.46 -1.88
N ILE A 94 -7.96 -15.14 -1.71
CA ILE A 94 -6.81 -14.23 -1.68
C ILE A 94 -5.88 -14.57 -0.52
N SER A 95 -6.43 -14.85 0.66
CA SER A 95 -5.65 -15.28 1.83
C SER A 95 -4.88 -16.57 1.56
N LYS A 96 -5.45 -17.51 0.81
CA LYS A 96 -4.74 -18.74 0.38
C LYS A 96 -3.57 -18.43 -0.54
N TYR A 97 -3.72 -17.51 -1.50
CA TYR A 97 -2.61 -17.11 -2.39
C TYR A 97 -1.52 -16.38 -1.60
N VAL A 98 -1.89 -15.45 -0.72
CA VAL A 98 -0.93 -14.77 0.17
C VAL A 98 -0.12 -15.79 0.97
N ARG A 99 -0.78 -16.80 1.56
CA ARG A 99 -0.10 -17.87 2.30
C ARG A 99 0.87 -18.64 1.43
N ARG A 100 0.45 -19.09 0.24
CA ARG A 100 1.30 -19.84 -0.70
C ARG A 100 2.56 -19.07 -1.08
N ILE A 101 2.40 -17.78 -1.42
CA ILE A 101 3.53 -16.92 -1.79
C ILE A 101 4.44 -16.71 -0.56
N LYS A 102 3.86 -16.51 0.63
CA LYS A 102 4.58 -16.40 1.90
C LYS A 102 5.45 -17.64 2.16
N ASP A 103 4.86 -18.83 2.02
CA ASP A 103 5.54 -20.10 2.26
C ASP A 103 6.68 -20.30 1.28
N LYS A 104 6.48 -20.03 -0.03
CA LYS A 104 7.55 -20.03 -1.04
C LYS A 104 8.65 -19.01 -0.74
N ALA A 105 8.32 -17.86 -0.15
CA ALA A 105 9.30 -16.85 0.23
C ALA A 105 10.13 -17.21 1.48
N GLY A 106 9.83 -18.32 2.15
CA GLY A 106 10.46 -18.70 3.40
C GLY A 106 10.19 -17.69 4.53
N ILE A 107 8.99 -17.10 4.56
CA ILE A 107 8.61 -16.13 5.59
C ILE A 107 7.81 -16.85 6.68
N GLU A 108 8.39 -16.97 7.87
CA GLU A 108 7.74 -17.64 9.00
C GLU A 108 6.66 -16.78 9.65
N LYS A 109 6.88 -15.46 9.71
CA LYS A 109 5.93 -14.51 10.33
C LYS A 109 4.59 -14.55 9.64
N ASP A 110 3.53 -14.71 10.41
CA ASP A 110 2.18 -14.65 9.88
C ASP A 110 1.80 -13.22 9.49
N PHE A 111 1.28 -13.11 8.28
CA PHE A 111 0.68 -11.88 7.79
C PHE A 111 -0.47 -12.18 6.83
N THR A 112 -1.34 -11.22 6.66
CA THR A 112 -2.50 -11.27 5.77
C THR A 112 -2.35 -10.22 4.67
N TYR A 113 -3.27 -10.19 3.73
CA TYR A 113 -3.30 -9.09 2.74
C TYR A 113 -3.34 -7.71 3.41
N HIS A 114 -3.99 -7.57 4.56
CA HIS A 114 -4.06 -6.29 5.30
C HIS A 114 -2.69 -5.81 5.80
N SER A 115 -1.72 -6.70 5.94
CA SER A 115 -0.36 -6.35 6.32
C SER A 115 0.35 -5.44 5.29
N SER A 116 -0.08 -5.45 4.02
CA SER A 116 0.40 -4.51 3.01
C SER A 116 0.20 -3.06 3.46
N ARG A 117 -0.95 -2.77 4.02
CA ARG A 117 -1.30 -1.43 4.51
C ARG A 117 -0.52 -1.04 5.78
N HIS A 118 -0.23 -2.02 6.67
CA HIS A 118 0.69 -1.80 7.78
C HIS A 118 2.10 -1.47 7.27
N THR A 119 2.53 -2.13 6.20
CA THR A 119 3.80 -1.85 5.53
C THR A 119 3.86 -0.41 5.03
N THR A 120 2.81 0.10 4.38
CA THR A 120 2.73 1.51 3.94
C THR A 120 2.96 2.47 5.11
N ALA A 121 2.25 2.27 6.22
CA ALA A 121 2.38 3.10 7.40
C ALA A 121 3.81 3.10 7.95
N THR A 122 4.37 1.91 8.12
CA THR A 122 5.73 1.73 8.67
C THR A 122 6.78 2.37 7.77
N LEU A 123 6.71 2.11 6.45
CA LEU A 123 7.65 2.67 5.47
C LEU A 123 7.59 4.19 5.42
N ALA A 124 6.37 4.77 5.37
CA ALA A 124 6.19 6.21 5.31
C ALA A 124 6.76 6.90 6.57
N ILE A 125 6.45 6.39 7.76
CA ILE A 125 6.96 6.94 9.02
C ILE A 125 8.48 6.75 9.11
N SER A 126 9.01 5.60 8.70
CA SER A 126 10.46 5.35 8.66
C SER A 126 11.18 6.27 7.67
N ALA A 127 10.52 6.64 6.57
CA ALA A 127 11.04 7.61 5.61
C ALA A 127 10.91 9.08 6.05
N GLY A 128 10.32 9.35 7.24
CA GLY A 128 10.20 10.70 7.79
C GLY A 128 8.88 11.42 7.52
N ALA A 129 7.90 10.73 6.92
CA ALA A 129 6.59 11.32 6.76
C ALA A 129 5.95 11.61 8.13
N ASP A 130 5.27 12.74 8.23
CA ASP A 130 4.51 13.06 9.43
C ASP A 130 3.28 12.17 9.58
N ILE A 131 2.86 11.96 10.82
CA ILE A 131 1.74 11.05 11.15
C ILE A 131 0.43 11.52 10.51
N SER A 132 0.23 12.83 10.36
CA SER A 132 -0.99 13.40 9.78
C SER A 132 -1.10 13.05 8.30
N SER A 133 -0.01 13.22 7.54
CA SER A 133 0.05 12.82 6.13
C SER A 133 -0.15 11.32 5.94
N VAL A 134 0.46 10.49 6.79
CA VAL A 134 0.26 9.02 6.75
C VAL A 134 -1.19 8.64 7.05
N LYS A 135 -1.81 9.29 8.06
CA LYS A 135 -3.23 9.12 8.38
C LYS A 135 -4.12 9.44 7.18
N GLU A 136 -3.83 10.53 6.47
CA GLU A 136 -4.60 10.98 5.33
C GLU A 136 -4.51 10.00 4.16
N VAL A 137 -3.29 9.59 3.78
CA VAL A 137 -3.05 8.56 2.74
C VAL A 137 -3.76 7.25 3.08
N LEU A 138 -3.70 6.83 4.35
CA LEU A 138 -4.39 5.63 4.80
C LEU A 138 -5.91 5.83 4.96
N GLY A 139 -6.43 7.04 5.01
CA GLY A 139 -7.84 7.31 5.29
C GLY A 139 -8.28 6.76 6.65
N HIS A 140 -7.43 6.95 7.68
CA HIS A 140 -7.79 6.62 9.05
C HIS A 140 -8.69 7.71 9.65
N SER A 141 -9.74 7.32 10.35
CA SER A 141 -10.64 8.26 11.03
C SER A 141 -10.01 8.87 12.28
N SER A 142 -9.03 8.18 12.90
CA SER A 142 -8.33 8.62 14.11
C SER A 142 -6.81 8.59 13.90
N VAL A 143 -6.11 9.54 14.51
CA VAL A 143 -4.64 9.56 14.57
C VAL A 143 -4.12 8.36 15.37
N THR A 144 -4.82 7.97 16.43
CA THR A 144 -4.45 6.82 17.28
C THR A 144 -4.18 5.54 16.48
N SER A 145 -4.95 5.32 15.40
CA SER A 145 -4.71 4.16 14.51
C SER A 145 -3.37 4.22 13.76
N THR A 146 -2.79 5.40 13.60
CA THR A 146 -1.50 5.62 12.92
C THR A 146 -0.35 5.76 13.93
N GLU A 147 -0.62 6.27 15.13
CA GLU A 147 0.36 6.42 16.21
C GLU A 147 0.97 5.10 16.67
N VAL A 148 0.28 3.98 16.49
CA VAL A 148 0.82 2.64 16.77
C VAL A 148 2.14 2.40 16.01
N TYR A 149 2.29 2.99 14.82
CA TYR A 149 3.51 2.85 14.01
C TYR A 149 4.59 3.86 14.41
N ALA A 150 4.23 4.99 15.00
CA ALA A 150 5.16 6.03 15.42
C ALA A 150 6.00 5.61 16.65
N LYS A 151 5.51 4.67 17.45
CA LYS A 151 6.22 4.18 18.65
C LYS A 151 7.47 3.37 18.32
N VAL A 152 7.64 2.92 17.08
CA VAL A 152 8.71 2.00 16.66
C VAL A 152 10.02 2.73 16.33
N ASN A 153 10.05 4.05 16.22
CA ASN A 153 11.23 4.76 15.70
C ASN A 153 11.94 5.61 16.77
N LEU A 154 12.66 4.93 17.68
CA LEU A 154 13.53 5.59 18.67
C LEU A 154 14.66 6.39 17.98
N GLU A 155 15.22 5.88 16.87
CA GLU A 155 16.28 6.55 16.12
C GLU A 155 15.88 7.95 15.65
N LYS A 156 14.65 8.09 15.10
CA LYS A 156 14.14 9.41 14.71
C LYS A 156 13.84 10.35 15.86
N LYS A 157 13.51 9.84 17.04
CA LYS A 157 13.37 10.66 18.24
C LYS A 157 14.71 11.19 18.69
N ILE A 158 15.77 10.38 18.60
CA ILE A 158 17.14 10.78 18.89
C ILE A 158 17.60 11.83 17.87
N GLU A 159 17.36 11.60 16.57
CA GLU A 159 17.67 12.55 15.50
C GLU A 159 16.94 13.90 15.69
N ALA A 160 15.66 13.87 16.00
CA ALA A 160 14.88 15.08 16.27
C ALA A 160 15.39 15.87 17.48
N VAL A 161 15.83 15.19 18.55
CA VAL A 161 16.39 15.84 19.74
C VAL A 161 17.77 16.38 19.45
N SER A 162 18.62 15.70 18.68
CA SER A 162 19.95 16.16 18.31
C SER A 162 19.95 17.42 17.43
N LEU A 163 18.85 17.71 16.74
CA LEU A 163 18.68 18.99 16.03
C LEU A 163 18.67 20.21 16.98
N PHE A 164 18.33 20.03 18.26
CA PHE A 164 18.37 21.12 19.25
C PHE A 164 19.78 21.45 19.72
N ASP A 165 20.72 20.52 19.60
CA ASP A 165 22.10 20.72 20.02
C ASP A 165 22.82 21.87 19.25
N GLY A 166 22.33 22.16 18.02
CA GLY A 166 22.83 23.26 17.19
C GLY A 166 22.08 24.59 17.34
N VAL A 167 21.00 24.63 18.13
CA VAL A 167 20.17 25.85 18.28
C VAL A 167 20.58 26.70 19.46
N PHE A 168 21.29 26.13 20.43
CA PHE A 168 21.71 26.80 21.69
C PHE A 168 23.19 27.03 21.78
N LEU A 169 23.95 26.86 20.68
CA LEU A 169 25.35 27.25 20.53
C LEU A 169 25.48 28.47 19.62
#